data_ad317d3efbc96733327d91177e86f83f
#
_entry.id   ad317d3efbc96733327d91177e86f83f
#
_cell.length_a   1.000
_cell.length_b   1.000
_cell.length_c   1.000
_cell.angle_alpha   90.00
_cell.angle_beta   90.00
_cell.angle_gamma   90.00
#
_symmetry.space_group_name_H-M   'P 1'
#
loop_
_entity.id
_entity.type
_entity.pdbx_description
1 polymer ?
#
loop_
_entity_poly.entity_id
_entity_poly.type
_entity_poly.pdbx_seq_one_letter_code
_entity_poly.pdbx_strand_id
1 'polypeptide(L)'
;MPSFEFISDYHQDSHYIAAVAASIEQAWREQAKNELLVMSFHGLPEQLTKWGDPYFHQCHKTAALIAEKLGLTEKQWMIVFQSRFGKAEWLKPYCVDTLEQLPTQGIKAIDIVCPGFAVDCLETLEEIAMENKAIFIEAGGSEYRYIACLNDSDAHVEALTRLLELHD
;
A
#
# COMPACT_ATOMS: atom_id res chain seq x y z
N MET A 1 32.37 -23.29 0.44
CA MET A 1 30.96 -23.31 -0.01
C MET A 1 30.42 -21.93 0.22
N PRO A 2 29.58 -21.39 -0.67
CA PRO A 2 28.95 -20.10 -0.40
C PRO A 2 28.06 -20.20 0.84
N SER A 3 28.06 -19.17 1.67
CA SER A 3 27.06 -18.99 2.73
C SER A 3 25.80 -18.34 2.14
N PHE A 4 24.65 -18.72 2.67
CA PHE A 4 23.37 -18.11 2.30
C PHE A 4 22.74 -17.51 3.54
N GLU A 5 22.25 -16.29 3.41
CA GLU A 5 21.46 -15.61 4.41
C GLU A 5 20.10 -15.23 3.79
N PHE A 6 19.04 -15.36 4.57
CA PHE A 6 17.68 -15.06 4.14
C PHE A 6 17.08 -13.97 5.00
N ILE A 7 16.66 -12.88 4.36
CA ILE A 7 15.81 -11.87 4.98
C ILE A 7 14.37 -12.31 4.74
N SER A 8 13.70 -12.77 5.78
CA SER A 8 12.35 -13.35 5.68
C SER A 8 11.29 -12.31 5.32
N ASP A 9 11.45 -11.09 5.77
CA ASP A 9 10.58 -9.94 5.50
C ASP A 9 11.26 -8.63 5.94
N TYR A 10 10.75 -7.49 5.46
CA TYR A 10 11.17 -6.15 5.86
C TYR A 10 9.99 -5.19 6.04
N HIS A 11 8.81 -5.73 6.36
CA HIS A 11 7.56 -5.00 6.50
C HIS A 11 7.57 -3.84 7.51
N GLN A 12 8.52 -3.83 8.45
CA GLN A 12 8.70 -2.77 9.44
C GLN A 12 10.08 -2.13 9.42
N ASP A 13 10.87 -2.39 8.37
CA ASP A 13 12.18 -1.75 8.22
C ASP A 13 12.03 -0.23 8.15
N SER A 14 12.79 0.48 9.00
CA SER A 14 12.66 1.92 9.17
C SER A 14 13.06 2.73 7.94
N HIS A 15 14.00 2.23 7.13
CA HIS A 15 14.45 2.89 5.91
C HIS A 15 13.42 2.71 4.79
N TYR A 16 12.85 1.50 4.67
CA TYR A 16 11.77 1.24 3.72
C TYR A 16 10.52 2.06 4.04
N ILE A 17 10.09 2.07 5.30
CA ILE A 17 8.96 2.92 5.75
C ILE A 17 9.23 4.39 5.46
N ALA A 18 10.46 4.88 5.72
CA ALA A 18 10.83 6.26 5.45
C ALA A 18 10.82 6.57 3.94
N ALA A 19 11.29 5.66 3.10
CA ALA A 19 11.26 5.83 1.65
C ALA A 19 9.83 5.93 1.11
N VAL A 20 8.92 5.05 1.56
CA VAL A 20 7.50 5.11 1.17
C VAL A 20 6.84 6.40 1.66
N ALA A 21 7.07 6.79 2.92
CA ALA A 21 6.53 8.04 3.44
C ALA A 21 7.04 9.26 2.65
N ALA A 22 8.32 9.29 2.31
CA ALA A 22 8.92 10.38 1.53
C ALA A 22 8.33 10.48 0.11
N SER A 23 8.04 9.36 -0.55
CA SER A 23 7.37 9.36 -1.88
C SER A 23 5.96 9.95 -1.80
N ILE A 24 5.22 9.61 -0.74
CA ILE A 24 3.88 10.17 -0.49
C ILE A 24 3.96 11.67 -0.22
N GLU A 25 4.88 12.11 0.65
CA GLU A 25 5.11 13.54 0.91
C GLU A 25 5.52 14.32 -0.34
N GLN A 26 6.31 13.71 -1.22
CA GLN A 26 6.67 14.34 -2.49
C GLN A 26 5.43 14.56 -3.36
N ALA A 27 4.58 13.54 -3.51
CA ALA A 27 3.32 13.68 -4.23
C ALA A 27 2.43 14.80 -3.64
N TRP A 28 2.41 14.95 -2.31
CA TRP A 28 1.66 16.02 -1.64
C TRP A 28 2.30 17.42 -1.77
N ARG A 29 3.59 17.50 -2.03
CA ARG A 29 4.25 18.78 -2.37
C ARG A 29 3.95 19.22 -3.79
N GLU A 30 3.82 18.28 -4.71
CA GLU A 30 3.52 18.53 -6.13
C GLU A 30 2.05 18.90 -6.34
N GLN A 31 1.16 18.26 -5.61
CA GLN A 31 -0.27 18.53 -5.61
C GLN A 31 -0.80 18.41 -4.17
N ALA A 32 -1.75 19.25 -3.81
CA ALA A 32 -2.34 19.24 -2.47
C ALA A 32 -2.78 17.81 -2.06
N LYS A 33 -2.57 17.47 -0.78
CA LYS A 33 -3.01 16.22 -0.17
C LYS A 33 -4.52 16.06 -0.28
N ASN A 34 -4.97 14.88 -0.71
CA ASN A 34 -6.39 14.53 -0.74
C ASN A 34 -6.95 14.18 0.65
N GLU A 35 -8.26 13.97 0.75
CA GLU A 35 -8.97 13.76 2.02
C GLU A 35 -8.51 12.50 2.75
N LEU A 36 -8.21 11.43 2.00
CA LEU A 36 -7.90 10.11 2.52
C LEU A 36 -6.73 9.47 1.79
N LEU A 37 -5.77 8.92 2.53
CA LEU A 37 -4.74 8.04 2.01
C LEU A 37 -5.21 6.58 2.11
N VAL A 38 -5.37 5.92 0.97
CA VAL A 38 -5.67 4.48 0.88
C VAL A 38 -4.38 3.71 0.66
N MET A 39 -4.07 2.77 1.53
CA MET A 39 -2.92 1.88 1.40
C MET A 39 -3.40 0.49 0.98
N SER A 40 -3.14 0.14 -0.27
CA SER A 40 -3.58 -1.12 -0.87
C SER A 40 -2.48 -2.17 -0.81
N PHE A 41 -2.83 -3.36 -0.38
CA PHE A 41 -1.95 -4.54 -0.36
C PHE A 41 -2.57 -5.66 -1.18
N HIS A 42 -1.75 -6.54 -1.74
CA HIS A 42 -2.26 -7.73 -2.41
C HIS A 42 -3.04 -8.58 -1.41
N GLY A 43 -4.26 -8.97 -1.77
CA GLY A 43 -5.08 -9.85 -0.96
C GLY A 43 -4.52 -11.28 -0.91
N LEU A 44 -4.89 -12.01 0.15
CA LEU A 44 -4.67 -13.44 0.27
C LEU A 44 -5.97 -14.10 0.76
N PRO A 45 -6.17 -15.41 0.53
CA PRO A 45 -7.26 -16.12 1.15
C PRO A 45 -7.20 -16.01 2.68
N GLU A 46 -8.31 -15.61 3.31
CA GLU A 46 -8.39 -15.39 4.77
C GLU A 46 -7.97 -16.64 5.57
N GLN A 47 -8.16 -17.82 4.99
CA GLN A 47 -7.78 -19.08 5.60
C GLN A 47 -6.28 -19.17 5.94
N LEU A 48 -5.41 -18.50 5.17
CA LEU A 48 -3.97 -18.48 5.46
C LEU A 48 -3.68 -17.82 6.81
N THR A 49 -4.33 -16.71 7.11
CA THR A 49 -4.21 -16.04 8.41
C THR A 49 -4.68 -16.94 9.56
N LYS A 50 -5.76 -17.70 9.35
CA LYS A 50 -6.25 -18.70 10.34
C LYS A 50 -5.26 -19.84 10.57
N TRP A 51 -4.42 -20.13 9.60
CA TRP A 51 -3.33 -21.10 9.70
C TRP A 51 -2.03 -20.53 10.27
N GLY A 52 -2.01 -19.24 10.62
CA GLY A 52 -0.87 -18.58 11.26
C GLY A 52 0.04 -17.81 10.32
N ASP A 53 -0.38 -17.56 9.07
CA ASP A 53 0.35 -16.70 8.15
C ASP A 53 0.38 -15.26 8.72
N PRO A 54 1.57 -14.62 8.86
CA PRO A 54 1.70 -13.32 9.49
C PRO A 54 1.32 -12.15 8.57
N TYR A 55 1.14 -12.37 7.27
CA TYR A 55 1.04 -11.33 6.24
C TYR A 55 -0.03 -10.27 6.55
N PHE A 56 -1.22 -10.67 7.01
CA PHE A 56 -2.27 -9.72 7.39
C PHE A 56 -1.79 -8.73 8.44
N HIS A 57 -1.13 -9.20 9.47
CA HIS A 57 -0.62 -8.36 10.56
C HIS A 57 0.57 -7.51 10.10
N GLN A 58 1.41 -8.05 9.21
CA GLN A 58 2.53 -7.32 8.62
C GLN A 58 2.03 -6.15 7.75
N CYS A 59 1.01 -6.34 6.91
CA CYS A 59 0.38 -5.25 6.14
C CYS A 59 -0.14 -4.13 7.05
N HIS A 60 -0.86 -4.50 8.11
CA HIS A 60 -1.36 -3.53 9.09
C HIS A 60 -0.24 -2.78 9.81
N LYS A 61 0.86 -3.48 10.15
CA LYS A 61 2.02 -2.87 10.78
C LYS A 61 2.71 -1.88 9.85
N THR A 62 2.94 -2.25 8.60
CA THR A 62 3.51 -1.37 7.56
C THR A 62 2.66 -0.11 7.41
N ALA A 63 1.34 -0.27 7.23
CA ALA A 63 0.43 0.87 7.06
C ALA A 63 0.43 1.82 8.27
N ALA A 64 0.40 1.26 9.48
CA ALA A 64 0.44 2.06 10.71
C ALA A 64 1.75 2.85 10.86
N LEU A 65 2.90 2.24 10.54
CA LEU A 65 4.20 2.92 10.58
C LEU A 65 4.33 4.04 9.55
N ILE A 66 3.80 3.83 8.32
CA ILE A 66 3.75 4.87 7.30
C ILE A 66 2.85 6.02 7.77
N ALA A 67 1.66 5.73 8.30
CA ALA A 67 0.75 6.74 8.82
C ALA A 67 1.34 7.53 9.97
N GLU A 68 2.01 6.87 10.91
CA GLU A 68 2.75 7.49 12.01
C GLU A 68 3.84 8.43 11.48
N LYS A 69 4.64 7.96 10.53
CA LYS A 69 5.71 8.75 9.91
C LYS A 69 5.19 10.01 9.21
N LEU A 70 4.01 9.93 8.60
CA LEU A 70 3.32 11.04 7.93
C LEU A 70 2.52 11.93 8.91
N GLY A 71 2.46 11.60 10.19
CA GLY A 71 1.67 12.33 11.18
C GLY A 71 0.16 12.28 10.94
N LEU A 72 -0.35 11.18 10.35
CA LEU A 72 -1.76 11.02 10.03
C LEU A 72 -2.57 10.57 11.24
N THR A 73 -3.77 11.12 11.40
CA THR A 73 -4.78 10.62 12.33
C THR A 73 -5.48 9.39 11.74
N GLU A 74 -6.12 8.57 12.57
CA GLU A 74 -6.85 7.36 12.16
C GLU A 74 -7.93 7.61 11.10
N LYS A 75 -8.44 8.83 11.00
CA LYS A 75 -9.46 9.20 10.00
C LYS A 75 -8.89 9.59 8.64
N GLN A 76 -7.58 9.75 8.53
CA GLN A 76 -6.91 10.25 7.32
C GLN A 76 -6.29 9.15 6.47
N TRP A 77 -6.36 7.91 6.90
CA TRP A 77 -5.85 6.78 6.16
C TRP A 77 -6.66 5.51 6.41
N MET A 78 -6.54 4.56 5.50
CA MET A 78 -7.10 3.22 5.65
C MET A 78 -6.29 2.20 4.87
N ILE A 79 -6.47 0.93 5.23
CA ILE A 79 -5.92 -0.22 4.51
C ILE A 79 -7.02 -0.91 3.70
N VAL A 80 -6.67 -1.42 2.52
CA VAL A 80 -7.52 -2.27 1.69
C VAL A 80 -6.71 -3.41 1.09
N PHE A 81 -7.40 -4.46 0.64
CA PHE A 81 -6.78 -5.61 -0.02
C PHE A 81 -7.32 -5.76 -1.44
N GLN A 82 -6.39 -5.81 -2.42
CA GLN A 82 -6.65 -5.89 -3.85
C GLN A 82 -6.52 -7.31 -4.42
N SER A 83 -6.76 -7.46 -5.70
CA SER A 83 -6.47 -8.66 -6.51
C SER A 83 -7.22 -9.92 -6.07
N ARG A 84 -8.41 -9.76 -5.50
CA ARG A 84 -9.26 -10.89 -5.13
C ARG A 84 -9.74 -11.63 -6.37
N PHE A 85 -9.60 -12.96 -6.37
CA PHE A 85 -10.18 -13.80 -7.40
C PHE A 85 -10.77 -15.12 -6.84
N GLY A 86 -11.61 -15.76 -7.65
CA GLY A 86 -12.25 -17.02 -7.27
C GLY A 86 -13.36 -16.87 -6.23
N LYS A 87 -13.73 -17.98 -5.57
CA LYS A 87 -14.92 -18.07 -4.69
C LYS A 87 -14.59 -18.04 -3.19
N ALA A 88 -13.32 -18.15 -2.83
CA ALA A 88 -12.90 -18.14 -1.43
C ALA A 88 -13.09 -16.75 -0.81
N GLU A 89 -13.20 -16.69 0.50
CA GLU A 89 -13.07 -15.44 1.24
C GLU A 89 -11.59 -15.04 1.32
N TRP A 90 -11.34 -13.76 1.03
CA TRP A 90 -10.02 -13.13 1.06
C TRP A 90 -9.94 -12.09 2.17
N LEU A 91 -8.73 -11.60 2.44
CA LEU A 91 -8.48 -10.54 3.41
C LEU A 91 -9.34 -9.31 3.10
N LYS A 92 -9.89 -8.70 4.14
CA LYS A 92 -10.79 -7.54 4.06
C LYS A 92 -10.17 -6.33 4.76
N PRO A 93 -10.61 -5.08 4.42
CA PRO A 93 -11.67 -4.75 3.44
C PRO A 93 -11.19 -4.91 1.99
N TYR A 94 -12.10 -5.28 1.09
CA TYR A 94 -11.79 -5.39 -0.34
C TYR A 94 -11.63 -4.03 -0.99
N CYS A 95 -10.61 -3.87 -1.83
CA CYS A 95 -10.28 -2.59 -2.46
C CYS A 95 -11.45 -2.06 -3.31
N VAL A 96 -11.96 -2.87 -4.25
CA VAL A 96 -13.06 -2.50 -5.15
C VAL A 96 -14.30 -2.06 -4.37
N ASP A 97 -14.79 -2.93 -3.44
CA ASP A 97 -16.01 -2.67 -2.68
C ASP A 97 -15.88 -1.39 -1.83
N THR A 98 -14.68 -1.13 -1.29
CA THR A 98 -14.39 0.06 -0.50
C THR A 98 -14.41 1.31 -1.37
N LEU A 99 -13.75 1.28 -2.53
CA LEU A 99 -13.67 2.41 -3.45
C LEU A 99 -15.04 2.79 -4.03
N GLU A 100 -15.94 1.83 -4.27
CA GLU A 100 -17.32 2.11 -4.64
C GLU A 100 -18.11 2.82 -3.53
N GLN A 101 -17.82 2.51 -2.27
CA GLN A 101 -18.58 3.05 -1.13
C GLN A 101 -18.10 4.43 -0.68
N LEU A 102 -16.79 4.71 -0.75
CA LEU A 102 -16.20 5.96 -0.25
C LEU A 102 -16.91 7.22 -0.75
N PRO A 103 -17.24 7.38 -2.06
CA PRO A 103 -17.93 8.56 -2.54
C PRO A 103 -19.33 8.73 -1.97
N THR A 104 -20.05 7.64 -1.67
CA THR A 104 -21.38 7.69 -1.04
C THR A 104 -21.31 8.07 0.44
N GLN A 105 -20.16 7.84 1.09
CA GLN A 105 -19.87 8.23 2.47
C GLN A 105 -19.34 9.67 2.59
N GLY A 106 -19.19 10.37 1.44
CA GLY A 106 -18.76 11.76 1.40
C GLY A 106 -17.27 11.96 1.10
N ILE A 107 -16.47 10.91 0.96
CA ILE A 107 -15.05 10.99 0.58
C ILE A 107 -14.96 11.06 -0.94
N LYS A 108 -14.62 12.24 -1.47
CA LYS A 108 -14.62 12.50 -2.90
C LYS A 108 -13.23 12.56 -3.54
N ALA A 109 -12.18 12.68 -2.73
CA ALA A 109 -10.81 12.81 -3.19
C ALA A 109 -9.88 11.89 -2.38
N ILE A 110 -9.13 11.02 -3.06
CA ILE A 110 -8.23 10.06 -2.42
C ILE A 110 -6.84 10.05 -3.07
N ASP A 111 -5.86 9.76 -2.23
CA ASP A 111 -4.54 9.27 -2.64
C ASP A 111 -4.48 7.78 -2.40
N ILE A 112 -3.92 7.02 -3.31
CA ILE A 112 -3.74 5.58 -3.14
C ILE A 112 -2.30 5.17 -3.43
N VAL A 113 -1.75 4.30 -2.59
CA VAL A 113 -0.39 3.77 -2.69
C VAL A 113 -0.41 2.28 -2.39
N CYS A 114 0.55 1.53 -2.95
CA CYS A 114 0.68 0.08 -2.77
C CYS A 114 1.96 -0.28 -2.00
N PRO A 115 2.00 -0.15 -0.64
CA PRO A 115 3.24 -0.31 0.12
C PRO A 115 3.79 -1.75 0.16
N GLY A 116 3.00 -2.73 -0.23
CA GLY A 116 3.42 -4.13 -0.35
C GLY A 116 4.11 -4.46 -1.67
N PHE A 117 4.23 -3.49 -2.59
CA PHE A 117 4.86 -3.64 -3.89
C PHE A 117 6.13 -2.79 -3.96
N ALA A 118 7.27 -3.44 -4.17
CA ALA A 118 8.56 -2.76 -4.32
C ALA A 118 8.65 -1.99 -5.64
N VAL A 119 8.05 -2.56 -6.70
CA VAL A 119 8.03 -2.00 -8.05
C VAL A 119 6.61 -2.06 -8.63
N ASP A 120 6.33 -1.15 -9.55
CA ASP A 120 5.07 -1.16 -10.30
C ASP A 120 4.95 -2.40 -11.20
N CYS A 121 3.75 -2.95 -11.26
CA CYS A 121 3.40 -4.13 -12.04
C CYS A 121 1.94 -4.03 -12.53
N LEU A 122 1.39 -5.08 -13.12
CA LEU A 122 0.00 -5.07 -13.61
C LEU A 122 -0.99 -4.80 -12.47
N GLU A 123 -0.75 -5.38 -11.30
CA GLU A 123 -1.61 -5.23 -10.12
C GLU A 123 -1.60 -3.79 -9.56
N THR A 124 -0.58 -2.99 -9.88
CA THR A 124 -0.53 -1.58 -9.46
C THR A 124 -0.95 -0.63 -10.58
N LEU A 125 -0.47 -0.83 -11.80
CA LEU A 125 -0.71 0.09 -12.92
C LEU A 125 -2.06 -0.14 -13.59
N GLU A 126 -2.45 -1.39 -13.84
CA GLU A 126 -3.74 -1.70 -14.46
C GLU A 126 -4.85 -1.73 -13.41
N GLU A 127 -4.74 -2.59 -12.39
CA GLU A 127 -5.80 -2.76 -11.39
C GLU A 127 -6.02 -1.49 -10.56
N ILE A 128 -4.96 -0.95 -9.92
CA ILE A 128 -5.12 0.19 -8.99
C ILE A 128 -5.18 1.52 -9.73
N ALA A 129 -4.21 1.82 -10.61
CA ALA A 129 -4.13 3.14 -11.21
C ALA A 129 -5.16 3.39 -12.33
N MET A 130 -5.72 2.34 -12.95
CA MET A 130 -6.67 2.47 -14.05
C MET A 130 -8.06 1.96 -13.68
N GLU A 131 -8.23 0.66 -13.41
CA GLU A 131 -9.55 0.05 -13.18
C GLU A 131 -10.21 0.58 -11.91
N ASN A 132 -9.51 0.56 -10.79
CA ASN A 132 -10.03 1.03 -9.51
C ASN A 132 -10.27 2.55 -9.51
N LYS A 133 -9.48 3.31 -10.27
CA LYS A 133 -9.77 4.73 -10.52
C LYS A 133 -11.11 4.91 -11.23
N ALA A 134 -11.36 4.13 -12.29
CA ALA A 134 -12.62 4.22 -13.02
C ALA A 134 -13.81 3.92 -12.08
N ILE A 135 -13.71 2.86 -11.28
CA ILE A 135 -14.75 2.47 -10.30
C ILE A 135 -15.02 3.62 -9.30
N PHE A 136 -13.98 4.20 -8.72
CA PHE A 136 -14.13 5.31 -7.77
C PHE A 136 -14.79 6.55 -8.39
N ILE A 137 -14.37 6.92 -9.59
CA ILE A 137 -14.93 8.09 -10.30
C ILE A 137 -16.39 7.81 -10.71
N GLU A 138 -16.73 6.63 -11.23
CA GLU A 138 -18.10 6.24 -11.59
C GLU A 138 -19.02 6.22 -10.36
N ALA A 139 -18.52 5.85 -9.20
CA ALA A 139 -19.26 5.91 -7.93
C ALA A 139 -19.47 7.34 -7.41
N GLY A 140 -18.95 8.35 -8.09
CA GLY A 140 -19.12 9.78 -7.76
C GLY A 140 -17.95 10.41 -7.02
N GLY A 141 -16.78 9.80 -7.07
CA GLY A 141 -15.50 10.41 -6.69
C GLY A 141 -15.10 11.53 -7.66
N SER A 142 -14.36 12.51 -7.19
CA SER A 142 -13.91 13.67 -7.99
C SER A 142 -12.42 13.64 -8.29
N GLU A 143 -11.61 13.08 -7.39
CA GLU A 143 -10.16 13.04 -7.54
C GLU A 143 -9.59 11.71 -7.02
N TYR A 144 -8.80 11.06 -7.86
CA TYR A 144 -8.11 9.81 -7.54
C TYR A 144 -6.67 9.91 -8.01
N ARG A 145 -5.72 9.97 -7.08
CA ARG A 145 -4.30 10.02 -7.39
C ARG A 145 -3.62 8.73 -6.96
N TYR A 146 -3.08 8.00 -7.93
CA TYR A 146 -2.18 6.90 -7.68
C TYR A 146 -0.75 7.43 -7.43
N ILE A 147 -0.15 7.00 -6.33
CA ILE A 147 1.25 7.28 -6.00
C ILE A 147 2.03 6.03 -6.37
N ALA A 148 2.97 6.15 -7.30
CA ALA A 148 3.77 5.05 -7.82
C ALA A 148 4.56 4.32 -6.72
N CYS A 149 4.81 3.04 -6.93
CA CYS A 149 5.74 2.28 -6.10
C CYS A 149 7.14 2.91 -6.11
N LEU A 150 8.00 2.50 -5.20
CA LEU A 150 9.34 3.08 -5.08
C LEU A 150 10.23 2.84 -6.30
N ASN A 151 9.99 1.75 -7.04
CA ASN A 151 10.71 1.40 -8.25
C ASN A 151 12.25 1.44 -8.03
N ASP A 152 12.98 2.10 -8.91
CA ASP A 152 14.43 2.28 -8.86
C ASP A 152 14.86 3.61 -8.22
N SER A 153 14.00 4.23 -7.41
CA SER A 153 14.32 5.48 -6.73
C SER A 153 15.53 5.36 -5.80
N ASP A 154 16.33 6.42 -5.70
CA ASP A 154 17.51 6.45 -4.83
C ASP A 154 17.16 6.08 -3.38
N ALA A 155 16.02 6.54 -2.87
CA ALA A 155 15.54 6.22 -1.53
C ALA A 155 15.25 4.72 -1.34
N HIS A 156 14.73 4.05 -2.37
CA HIS A 156 14.51 2.61 -2.33
C HIS A 156 15.81 1.82 -2.37
N VAL A 157 16.72 2.21 -3.27
CA VAL A 157 18.04 1.58 -3.38
C VAL A 157 18.81 1.72 -2.06
N GLU A 158 18.80 2.90 -1.44
CA GLU A 158 19.42 3.15 -0.14
C GLU A 158 18.79 2.27 0.96
N ALA A 159 17.45 2.18 1.01
CA ALA A 159 16.76 1.34 1.99
C ALA A 159 17.14 -0.14 1.86
N LEU A 160 17.18 -0.66 0.64
CA LEU A 160 17.60 -2.06 0.38
C LEU A 160 19.08 -2.28 0.70
N THR A 161 19.95 -1.32 0.40
CA THR A 161 21.37 -1.38 0.75
C THR A 161 21.55 -1.48 2.25
N ARG A 162 20.87 -0.62 3.03
CA ARG A 162 20.91 -0.66 4.50
C ARG A 162 20.39 -1.97 5.07
N LEU A 163 19.32 -2.50 4.47
CA LEU A 163 18.79 -3.80 4.89
C LEU A 163 19.80 -4.93 4.71
N LEU A 164 20.58 -4.92 3.62
CA LEU A 164 21.62 -5.90 3.36
C LEU A 164 22.85 -5.72 4.28
N GLU A 165 23.27 -4.47 4.54
CA GLU A 165 24.41 -4.16 5.42
C GLU A 165 24.19 -4.57 6.88
N LEU A 166 22.93 -4.63 7.34
CA LEU A 166 22.60 -5.06 8.70
C LEU A 166 22.78 -6.58 8.92
N HIS A 167 22.99 -7.31 7.86
CA HIS A 167 23.14 -8.77 7.84
C HIS A 167 24.56 -9.24 7.46
N ASP A 168 25.51 -8.33 7.29
CA ASP A 168 26.96 -8.63 7.16
C ASP A 168 27.62 -8.65 8.56
#